data_40780c75531b4e271e7d1aa367426b2f
#
_entry.id   40780c75531b4e271e7d1aa367426b2f
#
_cell.length_a   1.000
_cell.length_b   1.000
_cell.length_c   1.000
_cell.angle_alpha   90.00
_cell.angle_beta   90.00
_cell.angle_gamma   90.00
#
_symmetry.space_group_name_H-M   'P 1'
#
loop_
_entity.id
_entity.type
_entity.pdbx_description
1 polymer ?
#
loop_
_entity_poly.entity_id
_entity_poly.type
_entity_poly.pdbx_seq_one_letter_code
_entity_poly.pdbx_strand_id
1 'polypeptide(L)'
;WLINEQTGQLMIFENQPGDFYGLRDALQEQISGGGRQRGYASQGYAQMDNYRRTEEKRGLTLWQRIKQYPSWCNAGIVLINIIVFLSLSALGDTESAAFMEQHGAVFLPDVFGQGEWWRLFTAIFLHFGLAHLANNMIVLFWTGDRLERLIGKWRYLIIYFGAGLCGNLLSLLVTQGKGTLTVSAGASGAIFGVFGALLWVIIANRGRVEELNIRGIVIMIALSLYYGFTS
;
A
#
# COMPACT_ATOMS: atom_id res chain seq x y z
N TRP A 1 -28.30 -7.75 -23.54
CA TRP A 1 -28.63 -7.45 -24.94
C TRP A 1 -30.10 -7.84 -25.18
N LEU A 2 -30.92 -6.95 -25.60
CA LEU A 2 -32.27 -7.29 -26.06
C LEU A 2 -32.46 -6.64 -27.43
N ILE A 3 -32.78 -7.45 -28.40
CA ILE A 3 -33.20 -6.99 -29.73
C ILE A 3 -34.73 -6.82 -29.67
N ASN A 4 -35.21 -5.66 -30.02
CA ASN A 4 -36.65 -5.47 -30.20
C ASN A 4 -37.05 -6.20 -31.48
N GLU A 5 -37.79 -7.31 -31.36
CA GLU A 5 -38.19 -8.16 -32.46
C GLU A 5 -39.12 -7.47 -33.47
N GLN A 6 -39.78 -6.37 -33.08
CA GLN A 6 -40.68 -5.63 -33.95
C GLN A 6 -39.98 -4.52 -34.75
N THR A 7 -38.91 -3.95 -34.26
CA THR A 7 -38.22 -2.83 -34.89
C THR A 7 -36.80 -3.14 -35.36
N GLY A 8 -36.28 -4.30 -35.00
CA GLY A 8 -34.89 -4.71 -35.27
C GLY A 8 -33.82 -3.83 -34.57
N GLN A 9 -34.24 -2.95 -33.66
CA GLN A 9 -33.30 -2.07 -32.96
C GLN A 9 -32.67 -2.76 -31.77
N LEU A 10 -31.35 -2.62 -31.64
CA LEU A 10 -30.57 -3.08 -30.53
C LEU A 10 -30.68 -2.12 -29.36
N MET A 11 -31.24 -2.55 -28.22
CA MET A 11 -31.19 -1.78 -26.97
C MET A 11 -29.95 -2.13 -26.20
N ILE A 12 -29.07 -1.15 -26.01
CA ILE A 12 -27.85 -1.25 -25.23
C ILE A 12 -28.15 -0.68 -23.86
N PHE A 13 -28.03 -1.50 -22.80
CA PHE A 13 -28.03 -1.01 -21.42
C PHE A 13 -26.65 -0.43 -21.08
N GLU A 14 -26.65 0.84 -20.73
CA GLU A 14 -25.46 1.61 -20.34
C GLU A 14 -24.77 1.01 -19.14
N ASN A 15 -23.66 0.29 -19.34
CA ASN A 15 -22.67 0.10 -18.27
C ASN A 15 -21.24 -0.21 -18.75
N GLN A 16 -20.95 -0.03 -20.06
CA GLN A 16 -19.56 -0.06 -20.53
C GLN A 16 -19.34 0.91 -21.68
N PRO A 17 -18.46 1.89 -21.54
CA PRO A 17 -18.12 2.79 -22.63
C PRO A 17 -17.14 2.13 -23.59
N GLY A 18 -17.39 2.21 -24.86
CA GLY A 18 -16.35 2.23 -25.85
C GLY A 18 -16.59 1.47 -27.15
N ASP A 19 -17.04 0.21 -27.18
CA ASP A 19 -16.94 -0.59 -28.41
C ASP A 19 -18.27 -1.09 -29.02
N PHE A 20 -19.38 -0.60 -28.52
CA PHE A 20 -20.68 -1.04 -28.98
C PHE A 20 -21.14 -0.43 -30.32
N TYR A 21 -20.56 0.69 -30.72
CA TYR A 21 -20.93 1.35 -31.98
C TYR A 21 -20.56 0.51 -33.19
N GLY A 22 -19.35 -0.08 -33.20
CA GLY A 22 -18.92 -0.95 -34.30
C GLY A 22 -19.73 -2.27 -34.37
N LEU A 23 -20.09 -2.85 -33.24
CA LEU A 23 -20.92 -4.06 -33.18
C LEU A 23 -22.38 -3.77 -33.56
N ARG A 24 -22.92 -2.63 -33.13
CA ARG A 24 -24.26 -2.18 -33.53
C ARG A 24 -24.33 -2.01 -35.04
N ASP A 25 -23.37 -1.32 -35.62
CA ASP A 25 -23.34 -1.02 -37.04
C ASP A 25 -23.12 -2.33 -37.86
N ALA A 26 -22.29 -3.25 -37.40
CA ALA A 26 -22.12 -4.57 -38.04
C ALA A 26 -23.39 -5.45 -37.98
N LEU A 27 -24.11 -5.42 -36.86
CA LEU A 27 -25.37 -6.16 -36.72
C LEU A 27 -26.50 -5.52 -37.51
N GLN A 28 -26.56 -4.16 -37.61
CA GLN A 28 -27.53 -3.45 -38.40
C GLN A 28 -27.34 -3.70 -39.89
N GLU A 29 -26.08 -3.80 -40.35
CA GLU A 29 -25.73 -4.14 -41.72
C GLU A 29 -26.08 -5.60 -42.05
N GLN A 30 -25.98 -6.51 -41.07
CA GLN A 30 -26.40 -7.92 -41.20
C GLN A 30 -27.91 -8.08 -41.34
N ILE A 31 -28.68 -7.28 -40.67
CA ILE A 31 -30.15 -7.26 -40.73
C ILE A 31 -30.65 -6.65 -42.07
N SER A 32 -29.90 -5.71 -42.66
CA SER A 32 -30.30 -5.00 -43.88
C SER A 32 -29.99 -5.73 -45.20
N GLY A 33 -29.44 -6.93 -45.18
CA GLY A 33 -29.42 -7.86 -46.32
C GLY A 33 -28.35 -7.61 -47.40
N GLY A 34 -27.29 -6.84 -47.14
CA GLY A 34 -26.27 -6.52 -48.16
C GLY A 34 -25.07 -7.49 -48.18
N GLY A 35 -24.84 -8.13 -49.32
CA GLY A 35 -23.86 -9.20 -49.56
C GLY A 35 -22.36 -8.88 -49.46
N ARG A 36 -21.91 -7.80 -48.81
CA ARG A 36 -20.50 -7.43 -48.54
C ARG A 36 -19.99 -7.82 -47.17
N GLN A 37 -20.72 -8.61 -46.44
CA GLN A 37 -20.69 -8.77 -44.99
C GLN A 37 -19.57 -9.63 -44.38
N ARG A 38 -18.95 -10.54 -45.11
CA ARG A 38 -17.91 -11.44 -44.51
C ARG A 38 -16.62 -10.71 -44.10
N GLY A 39 -16.33 -9.57 -44.71
CA GLY A 39 -15.10 -8.80 -44.45
C GLY A 39 -15.19 -7.94 -43.20
N TYR A 40 -16.31 -7.28 -42.97
CA TYR A 40 -16.47 -6.33 -41.83
C TYR A 40 -16.68 -7.05 -40.50
N ALA A 41 -17.47 -8.10 -40.48
CA ALA A 41 -17.67 -8.92 -39.28
C ALA A 41 -16.33 -9.55 -38.81
N SER A 42 -15.51 -10.07 -39.73
CA SER A 42 -14.21 -10.65 -39.39
C SER A 42 -13.21 -9.60 -38.89
N GLN A 43 -13.26 -8.37 -39.42
CA GLN A 43 -12.43 -7.26 -38.92
C GLN A 43 -12.87 -6.79 -37.55
N GLY A 44 -14.18 -6.69 -37.28
CA GLY A 44 -14.71 -6.36 -35.96
C GLY A 44 -14.35 -7.38 -34.89
N TYR A 45 -14.45 -8.67 -35.20
CA TYR A 45 -14.02 -9.75 -34.29
C TYR A 45 -12.51 -9.74 -34.06
N ALA A 46 -11.70 -9.50 -35.09
CA ALA A 46 -10.26 -9.39 -34.95
C ALA A 46 -9.83 -8.17 -34.13
N GLN A 47 -10.55 -7.04 -34.26
CA GLN A 47 -10.31 -5.84 -33.46
C GLN A 47 -10.71 -6.06 -32.00
N MET A 48 -11.86 -6.71 -31.74
CA MET A 48 -12.25 -7.05 -30.36
C MET A 48 -11.30 -8.05 -29.70
N ASP A 49 -10.83 -9.04 -30.44
CA ASP A 49 -9.89 -10.03 -29.93
C ASP A 49 -8.51 -9.38 -29.65
N ASN A 50 -8.05 -8.47 -30.50
CA ASN A 50 -6.87 -7.65 -30.24
C ASN A 50 -7.04 -6.70 -29.04
N TYR A 51 -8.21 -6.10 -28.88
CA TYR A 51 -8.51 -5.26 -27.72
C TYR A 51 -8.51 -6.09 -26.43
N ARG A 52 -9.21 -7.23 -26.42
CA ARG A 52 -9.23 -8.16 -25.29
C ARG A 52 -7.83 -8.63 -24.93
N ARG A 53 -7.02 -9.03 -25.90
CA ARG A 53 -5.61 -9.44 -25.70
C ARG A 53 -4.73 -8.31 -25.20
N THR A 54 -4.99 -7.07 -25.58
CA THR A 54 -4.28 -5.89 -25.07
C THR A 54 -4.70 -5.55 -23.64
N GLU A 55 -5.96 -5.67 -23.29
CA GLU A 55 -6.45 -5.51 -21.91
C GLU A 55 -5.92 -6.63 -21.01
N GLU A 56 -5.94 -7.88 -21.44
CA GLU A 56 -5.34 -9.01 -20.70
C GLU A 56 -3.83 -8.81 -20.50
N LYS A 57 -3.11 -8.23 -21.46
CA LYS A 57 -1.68 -7.90 -21.36
C LYS A 57 -1.38 -6.67 -20.49
N ARG A 58 -2.32 -5.72 -20.38
CA ARG A 58 -2.16 -4.51 -19.55
C ARG A 58 -2.09 -4.83 -18.07
N GLY A 59 -2.58 -5.97 -17.62
CA GLY A 59 -2.72 -6.31 -16.22
C GLY A 59 -3.76 -5.42 -15.54
N LEU A 60 -4.00 -5.70 -14.27
CA LEU A 60 -4.93 -4.90 -13.46
C LEU A 60 -4.40 -3.47 -13.29
N THR A 61 -5.28 -2.50 -13.45
CA THR A 61 -4.97 -1.12 -13.06
C THR A 61 -4.65 -1.06 -11.55
N LEU A 62 -3.91 -0.04 -11.11
CA LEU A 62 -3.60 0.13 -9.69
C LEU A 62 -4.84 0.14 -8.82
N TRP A 63 -5.93 0.76 -9.30
CA TRP A 63 -7.21 0.79 -8.60
C TRP A 63 -7.90 -0.58 -8.51
N GLN A 64 -7.87 -1.35 -9.57
CA GLN A 64 -8.38 -2.73 -9.56
C GLN A 64 -7.60 -3.60 -8.59
N ARG A 65 -6.27 -3.41 -8.48
CA ARG A 65 -5.43 -4.09 -7.48
C ARG A 65 -5.86 -3.73 -6.06
N ILE A 66 -6.06 -2.44 -5.76
CA ILE A 66 -6.51 -2.01 -4.44
C ILE A 66 -7.84 -2.67 -4.05
N LYS A 67 -8.79 -2.79 -5.00
CA LYS A 67 -10.09 -3.44 -4.73
C LYS A 67 -10.02 -4.96 -4.61
N GLN A 68 -9.13 -5.60 -5.35
CA GLN A 68 -9.11 -7.05 -5.50
C GLN A 68 -8.25 -7.77 -4.45
N TYR A 69 -7.13 -7.16 -4.04
CA TYR A 69 -6.19 -7.81 -3.12
C TYR A 69 -6.39 -7.34 -1.68
N PRO A 70 -6.56 -8.26 -0.72
CA PRO A 70 -6.62 -7.93 0.70
C PRO A 70 -5.24 -7.57 1.25
N SER A 71 -5.20 -6.74 2.30
CA SER A 71 -3.99 -6.32 3.01
C SER A 71 -3.85 -7.01 4.37
N TRP A 72 -3.82 -8.32 4.38
CA TRP A 72 -3.76 -9.10 5.60
C TRP A 72 -2.46 -8.95 6.38
N CYS A 73 -1.33 -8.75 5.68
CA CYS A 73 -0.04 -8.59 6.35
C CYS A 73 0.02 -7.26 7.10
N ASN A 74 -0.44 -6.17 6.50
CA ASN A 74 -0.52 -4.87 7.17
C ASN A 74 -1.45 -4.92 8.39
N ALA A 75 -2.64 -5.49 8.23
CA ALA A 75 -3.57 -5.66 9.36
C ALA A 75 -2.96 -6.50 10.49
N GLY A 76 -2.24 -7.58 10.15
CA GLY A 76 -1.53 -8.43 11.10
C GLY A 76 -0.42 -7.67 11.84
N ILE A 77 0.38 -6.85 11.13
CA ILE A 77 1.42 -6.03 11.75
C ILE A 77 0.82 -5.01 12.70
N VAL A 78 -0.25 -4.31 12.31
CA VAL A 78 -0.97 -3.36 13.18
C VAL A 78 -1.46 -4.07 14.43
N LEU A 79 -2.09 -5.24 14.28
CA LEU A 79 -2.59 -6.02 15.41
C LEU A 79 -1.47 -6.48 16.35
N ILE A 80 -0.33 -6.96 15.83
CA ILE A 80 0.82 -7.37 16.63
C ILE A 80 1.36 -6.18 17.43
N ASN A 81 1.53 -5.00 16.83
CA ASN A 81 1.97 -3.81 17.56
C ASN A 81 1.02 -3.43 18.71
N ILE A 82 -0.29 -3.49 18.47
CA ILE A 82 -1.29 -3.24 19.51
C ILE A 82 -1.20 -4.27 20.64
N ILE A 83 -1.08 -5.57 20.31
CA ILE A 83 -0.97 -6.64 21.31
C ILE A 83 0.29 -6.47 22.14
N VAL A 84 1.44 -6.22 21.50
CA VAL A 84 2.72 -6.00 22.18
C VAL A 84 2.62 -4.81 23.14
N PHE A 85 2.07 -3.70 22.68
CA PHE A 85 1.87 -2.50 23.52
C PHE A 85 0.97 -2.77 24.71
N LEU A 86 -0.18 -3.40 24.52
CA LEU A 86 -1.11 -3.73 25.62
C LEU A 86 -0.46 -4.69 26.63
N SER A 87 0.32 -5.66 26.15
CA SER A 87 1.04 -6.59 27.02
C SER A 87 2.07 -5.86 27.88
N LEU A 88 2.85 -4.94 27.30
CA LEU A 88 3.85 -4.16 28.03
C LEU A 88 3.21 -3.15 28.99
N SER A 89 2.13 -2.49 28.58
CA SER A 89 1.38 -1.57 29.44
C SER A 89 0.77 -2.26 30.66
N ALA A 90 0.49 -3.57 30.59
CA ALA A 90 0.04 -4.36 31.73
C ALA A 90 1.20 -4.74 32.68
N LEU A 91 2.44 -4.71 32.20
CA LEU A 91 3.64 -5.08 32.97
C LEU A 91 4.32 -3.87 33.61
N GLY A 92 4.18 -2.68 33.01
CA GLY A 92 4.83 -1.48 33.52
C GLY A 92 4.59 -0.23 32.68
N ASP A 93 5.41 0.78 32.94
CA ASP A 93 5.30 2.09 32.31
C ASP A 93 6.02 2.10 30.95
N THR A 94 5.24 2.10 29.88
CA THR A 94 5.75 2.16 28.50
C THR A 94 6.36 3.52 28.11
N GLU A 95 6.23 4.56 28.94
CA GLU A 95 6.90 5.85 28.72
C GLU A 95 8.30 5.88 29.34
N SER A 96 8.60 4.94 30.26
CA SER A 96 9.91 4.81 30.88
C SER A 96 10.96 4.23 29.92
N ALA A 97 12.03 4.99 29.66
CA ALA A 97 13.14 4.53 28.82
C ALA A 97 13.80 3.26 29.40
N ALA A 98 14.00 3.19 30.72
CA ALA A 98 14.58 2.02 31.37
C ALA A 98 13.70 0.77 31.25
N PHE A 99 12.36 0.93 31.34
CA PHE A 99 11.44 -0.17 31.12
C PHE A 99 11.48 -0.66 29.67
N MET A 100 11.51 0.25 28.72
CA MET A 100 11.55 -0.09 27.29
C MET A 100 12.87 -0.74 26.88
N GLU A 101 14.00 -0.29 27.45
CA GLU A 101 15.32 -0.91 27.28
C GLU A 101 15.30 -2.37 27.76
N GLN A 102 14.79 -2.64 28.96
CA GLN A 102 14.66 -3.99 29.51
C GLN A 102 13.81 -4.91 28.64
N HIS A 103 12.87 -4.35 27.86
CA HIS A 103 11.95 -5.12 27.02
C HIS A 103 12.34 -5.11 25.53
N GLY A 104 13.58 -4.72 25.17
CA GLY A 104 14.12 -4.91 23.82
C GLY A 104 14.04 -3.69 22.91
N ALA A 105 13.93 -2.48 23.48
CA ALA A 105 14.19 -1.26 22.74
C ALA A 105 15.66 -1.13 22.33
N VAL A 106 15.93 -0.36 21.29
CA VAL A 106 17.28 -0.14 20.81
C VAL A 106 18.02 0.78 21.78
N PHE A 107 19.14 0.29 22.30
CA PHE A 107 20.06 1.04 23.11
C PHE A 107 21.49 0.72 22.69
N LEU A 108 22.30 1.75 22.48
CA LEU A 108 23.62 1.61 21.86
C LEU A 108 24.57 0.68 22.63
N PRO A 109 24.69 0.77 23.98
CA PRO A 109 25.53 -0.13 24.77
C PRO A 109 25.12 -1.60 24.66
N ASP A 110 23.83 -1.90 24.58
CA ASP A 110 23.36 -3.30 24.49
C ASP A 110 23.65 -3.88 23.10
N VAL A 111 23.41 -3.10 22.03
CA VAL A 111 23.61 -3.59 20.67
C VAL A 111 25.09 -3.75 20.36
N PHE A 112 25.91 -2.73 20.58
CA PHE A 112 27.34 -2.79 20.24
C PHE A 112 28.21 -3.37 21.35
N GLY A 113 27.85 -3.14 22.62
CA GLY A 113 28.63 -3.62 23.76
C GLY A 113 28.32 -5.08 24.12
N GLN A 114 27.07 -5.47 24.12
CA GLN A 114 26.61 -6.81 24.50
C GLN A 114 26.28 -7.70 23.29
N GLY A 115 26.26 -7.15 22.08
CA GLY A 115 25.97 -7.92 20.87
C GLY A 115 24.47 -8.23 20.67
N GLU A 116 23.57 -7.48 21.30
CA GLU A 116 22.13 -7.73 21.27
C GLU A 116 21.45 -7.17 20.00
N TRP A 117 21.93 -7.61 18.84
CA TRP A 117 21.43 -7.18 17.52
C TRP A 117 19.94 -7.45 17.26
N TRP A 118 19.36 -8.42 17.98
CA TRP A 118 17.93 -8.74 17.93
C TRP A 118 17.05 -7.54 18.31
N ARG A 119 17.56 -6.59 19.09
CA ARG A 119 16.85 -5.36 19.47
C ARG A 119 16.48 -4.49 18.27
N LEU A 120 17.27 -4.55 17.18
CA LEU A 120 16.92 -3.84 15.96
C LEU A 120 15.56 -4.31 15.39
N PHE A 121 15.22 -5.58 15.60
CA PHE A 121 13.96 -6.15 15.14
C PHE A 121 12.83 -5.91 16.15
N THR A 122 13.05 -6.18 17.43
CA THR A 122 12.01 -6.06 18.46
C THR A 122 11.52 -4.63 18.64
N ALA A 123 12.44 -3.66 18.56
CA ALA A 123 12.11 -2.25 18.67
C ALA A 123 11.10 -1.75 17.64
N ILE A 124 10.96 -2.44 16.50
CA ILE A 124 9.93 -2.09 15.48
C ILE A 124 8.51 -2.22 16.04
N PHE A 125 8.32 -3.07 17.05
CA PHE A 125 7.02 -3.35 17.66
C PHE A 125 6.78 -2.63 18.99
N LEU A 126 7.79 -1.95 19.52
CA LEU A 126 7.73 -1.25 20.79
C LEU A 126 7.32 0.21 20.60
N HIS A 127 6.55 0.78 21.53
CA HIS A 127 6.08 2.16 21.44
C HIS A 127 6.11 2.86 22.80
N PHE A 128 6.67 4.07 22.83
CA PHE A 128 6.65 4.94 24.00
C PHE A 128 5.28 5.59 24.18
N GLY A 129 4.46 5.04 25.05
CA GLY A 129 3.15 5.56 25.36
C GLY A 129 2.10 5.35 24.27
N LEU A 130 0.84 5.57 24.66
CA LEU A 130 -0.33 5.33 23.80
C LEU A 130 -0.40 6.27 22.59
N ALA A 131 0.01 7.53 22.77
CA ALA A 131 -0.06 8.52 21.71
C ALA A 131 0.89 8.18 20.55
N HIS A 132 2.11 7.67 20.87
CA HIS A 132 3.07 7.22 19.88
C HIS A 132 2.56 6.00 19.11
N LEU A 133 2.00 4.99 19.82
CA LEU A 133 1.37 3.85 19.18
C LEU A 133 0.23 4.29 18.25
N ALA A 134 -0.71 5.10 18.77
CA ALA A 134 -1.89 5.50 18.02
C ALA A 134 -1.52 6.24 16.72
N ASN A 135 -0.57 7.18 16.78
CA ASN A 135 -0.08 7.89 15.60
C ASN A 135 0.51 6.92 14.56
N ASN A 136 1.40 6.01 14.99
CA ASN A 136 2.02 5.03 14.10
C ASN A 136 0.97 4.08 13.48
N MET A 137 0.05 3.56 14.28
CA MET A 137 -0.95 2.60 13.79
C MET A 137 -1.96 3.23 12.83
N ILE A 138 -2.41 4.46 13.08
CA ILE A 138 -3.28 5.18 12.15
C ILE A 138 -2.59 5.36 10.80
N VAL A 139 -1.35 5.83 10.82
CA VAL A 139 -0.57 6.06 9.60
C VAL A 139 -0.31 4.75 8.86
N LEU A 140 0.14 3.72 9.58
CA LEU A 140 0.42 2.40 9.00
C LEU A 140 -0.83 1.75 8.43
N PHE A 141 -1.96 1.83 9.14
CA PHE A 141 -3.23 1.29 8.67
C PHE A 141 -3.63 1.85 7.30
N TRP A 142 -3.53 3.16 7.11
CA TRP A 142 -3.91 3.80 5.85
C TRP A 142 -2.89 3.63 4.73
N THR A 143 -1.60 3.78 5.03
CA THR A 143 -0.55 3.77 4.00
C THR A 143 -0.08 2.37 3.67
N GLY A 144 0.05 1.52 4.68
CA GLY A 144 0.44 0.13 4.52
C GLY A 144 -0.62 -0.68 3.79
N ASP A 145 -1.92 -0.46 4.09
CA ASP A 145 -3.03 -1.08 3.34
C ASP A 145 -2.92 -0.79 1.84
N ARG A 146 -2.73 0.47 1.47
CA ARG A 146 -2.57 0.85 0.06
C ARG A 146 -1.34 0.24 -0.58
N LEU A 147 -0.20 0.32 0.10
CA LEU A 147 1.04 -0.22 -0.45
C LEU A 147 0.97 -1.73 -0.63
N GLU A 148 0.50 -2.49 0.38
CA GLU A 148 0.40 -3.95 0.28
C GLU A 148 -0.48 -4.37 -0.90
N ARG A 149 -1.63 -3.73 -1.10
CA ARG A 149 -2.53 -4.00 -2.24
C ARG A 149 -1.89 -3.68 -3.59
N LEU A 150 -1.04 -2.64 -3.66
CA LEU A 150 -0.38 -2.22 -4.89
C LEU A 150 0.76 -3.13 -5.30
N ILE A 151 1.63 -3.51 -4.35
CA ILE A 151 2.88 -4.22 -4.65
C ILE A 151 2.87 -5.70 -4.24
N GLY A 152 1.85 -6.12 -3.48
CA GLY A 152 1.71 -7.47 -2.94
C GLY A 152 2.44 -7.68 -1.62
N LYS A 153 1.98 -8.72 -0.88
CA LYS A 153 2.38 -8.99 0.51
C LYS A 153 3.89 -9.15 0.73
N TRP A 154 4.58 -9.89 -0.13
CA TRP A 154 6.00 -10.18 0.09
C TRP A 154 6.88 -8.95 -0.07
N ARG A 155 6.64 -8.13 -1.10
CA ARG A 155 7.37 -6.87 -1.30
C ARG A 155 7.07 -5.87 -0.19
N TYR A 156 5.82 -5.82 0.26
CA TYR A 156 5.41 -5.00 1.40
C TYR A 156 6.18 -5.39 2.67
N LEU A 157 6.22 -6.68 3.03
CA LEU A 157 6.96 -7.17 4.21
C LEU A 157 8.45 -6.86 4.13
N ILE A 158 9.08 -7.08 2.96
CA ILE A 158 10.50 -6.75 2.76
C ILE A 158 10.75 -5.26 2.98
N ILE A 159 9.88 -4.39 2.46
CA ILE A 159 10.02 -2.94 2.64
C ILE A 159 9.81 -2.55 4.09
N TYR A 160 8.77 -3.06 4.74
CA TYR A 160 8.44 -2.74 6.13
C TYR A 160 9.59 -3.13 7.07
N PHE A 161 9.99 -4.39 7.07
CA PHE A 161 11.04 -4.88 7.96
C PHE A 161 12.41 -4.36 7.57
N GLY A 162 12.74 -4.31 6.30
CA GLY A 162 14.01 -3.75 5.83
C GLY A 162 14.18 -2.29 6.22
N ALA A 163 13.17 -1.46 6.01
CA ALA A 163 13.21 -0.06 6.41
C ALA A 163 13.23 0.12 7.94
N GLY A 164 12.49 -0.72 8.69
CA GLY A 164 12.52 -0.70 10.15
C GLY A 164 13.91 -1.01 10.71
N LEU A 165 14.53 -2.08 10.21
CA LEU A 165 15.89 -2.47 10.61
C LEU A 165 16.91 -1.38 10.24
N CYS A 166 16.86 -0.87 9.00
CA CYS A 166 17.75 0.22 8.56
C CYS A 166 17.53 1.50 9.37
N GLY A 167 16.27 1.84 9.69
CA GLY A 167 15.93 3.00 10.50
C GLY A 167 16.49 2.90 11.91
N ASN A 168 16.35 1.75 12.57
CA ASN A 168 16.91 1.50 13.90
C ASN A 168 18.44 1.51 13.89
N LEU A 169 19.08 0.92 12.87
CA LEU A 169 20.52 0.98 12.70
C LEU A 169 21.02 2.42 12.48
N LEU A 170 20.33 3.19 11.63
CA LEU A 170 20.66 4.60 11.39
C LEU A 170 20.52 5.43 12.67
N SER A 171 19.46 5.20 13.46
CA SER A 171 19.27 5.83 14.77
C SER A 171 20.47 5.58 15.69
N LEU A 172 20.97 4.34 15.77
CA LEU A 172 22.16 3.99 16.54
C LEU A 172 23.41 4.73 16.05
N LEU A 173 23.65 4.78 14.74
CA LEU A 173 24.81 5.45 14.16
C LEU A 173 24.78 6.95 14.43
N VAL A 174 23.61 7.60 14.33
CA VAL A 174 23.44 9.02 14.64
C VAL A 174 23.65 9.28 16.12
N THR A 175 23.12 8.43 17.00
CA THR A 175 23.30 8.52 18.45
C THR A 175 24.77 8.38 18.83
N GLN A 176 25.48 7.41 18.25
CA GLN A 176 26.91 7.22 18.45
C GLN A 176 27.72 8.46 18.00
N GLY A 177 27.39 9.01 16.84
CA GLY A 177 28.09 10.20 16.32
C GLY A 177 27.87 11.46 17.16
N LYS A 178 26.74 11.55 17.87
CA LYS A 178 26.44 12.66 18.80
C LYS A 178 27.00 12.48 20.20
N GLY A 179 27.48 11.28 20.54
CA GLY A 179 27.92 10.93 21.89
C GLY A 179 26.79 10.94 22.93
N THR A 180 25.56 10.79 22.50
CA THR A 180 24.38 10.74 23.38
C THR A 180 23.95 9.28 23.59
N LEU A 181 23.38 8.98 24.75
CA LEU A 181 22.80 7.66 25.04
C LEU A 181 21.28 7.81 25.06
N THR A 182 20.61 7.35 24.01
CA THR A 182 19.15 7.40 23.91
C THR A 182 18.61 6.01 23.65
N VAL A 183 17.49 5.69 24.30
CA VAL A 183 16.71 4.48 24.01
C VAL A 183 15.72 4.83 22.90
N SER A 184 15.66 4.03 21.86
CA SER A 184 14.73 4.25 20.76
C SER A 184 13.90 3.02 20.43
N ALA A 185 12.63 3.25 20.07
CA ALA A 185 11.69 2.23 19.65
C ALA A 185 10.58 2.86 18.81
N GLY A 186 9.92 2.05 18.01
CA GLY A 186 8.76 2.44 17.22
C GLY A 186 8.77 1.89 15.81
N ALA A 187 7.59 1.78 15.24
CA ALA A 187 7.39 1.40 13.85
C ALA A 187 7.75 2.53 12.86
N SER A 188 8.12 3.71 13.34
CA SER A 188 8.28 4.92 12.51
C SER A 188 9.27 4.74 11.37
N GLY A 189 10.44 4.12 11.60
CA GLY A 189 11.41 3.81 10.55
C GLY A 189 10.84 2.96 9.42
N ALA A 190 10.07 1.91 9.78
CA ALA A 190 9.37 1.06 8.82
C ALA A 190 8.28 1.84 8.06
N ILE A 191 7.52 2.69 8.76
CA ILE A 191 6.46 3.54 8.18
C ILE A 191 7.06 4.51 7.15
N PHE A 192 8.21 5.11 7.43
CA PHE A 192 8.91 5.96 6.46
C PHE A 192 9.31 5.20 5.20
N GLY A 193 9.74 3.94 5.33
CA GLY A 193 9.98 3.07 4.18
C GLY A 193 8.73 2.80 3.36
N VAL A 194 7.60 2.54 4.04
CA VAL A 194 6.29 2.37 3.40
C VAL A 194 5.87 3.65 2.64
N PHE A 195 6.07 4.82 3.22
CA PHE A 195 5.83 6.10 2.55
C PHE A 195 6.70 6.29 1.30
N GLY A 196 8.01 6.05 1.44
CA GLY A 196 8.95 6.18 0.32
C GLY A 196 8.58 5.26 -0.84
N ALA A 197 8.20 4.01 -0.53
CA ALA A 197 7.76 3.05 -1.53
C ALA A 197 6.43 3.46 -2.19
N LEU A 198 5.46 3.96 -1.41
CA LEU A 198 4.19 4.44 -1.94
C LEU A 198 4.39 5.66 -2.85
N LEU A 199 5.23 6.60 -2.44
CA LEU A 199 5.61 7.76 -3.25
C LEU A 199 6.29 7.32 -4.56
N TRP A 200 7.20 6.37 -4.49
CA TRP A 200 7.85 5.80 -5.68
C TRP A 200 6.84 5.18 -6.64
N VAL A 201 5.87 4.40 -6.14
CA VAL A 201 4.81 3.81 -6.98
C VAL A 201 4.01 4.90 -7.68
N ILE A 202 3.67 6.00 -6.99
CA ILE A 202 2.94 7.12 -7.56
C ILE A 202 3.75 7.79 -8.68
N ILE A 203 5.02 8.09 -8.43
CA ILE A 203 5.92 8.73 -9.41
C ILE A 203 6.13 7.83 -10.63
N ALA A 204 6.45 6.55 -10.41
CA ALA A 204 6.71 5.59 -11.47
C ALA A 204 5.50 5.36 -12.39
N ASN A 205 4.29 5.55 -11.87
CA ASN A 205 3.05 5.46 -12.65
C ASN A 205 2.58 6.82 -13.19
N ARG A 206 3.43 7.84 -13.20
CA ARG A 206 3.20 9.18 -13.76
C ARG A 206 1.91 9.84 -13.25
N GLY A 207 1.62 9.67 -11.98
CA GLY A 207 0.42 10.27 -11.36
C GLY A 207 -0.93 9.68 -11.83
N ARG A 208 -0.94 8.60 -12.62
CA ARG A 208 -2.17 7.90 -13.02
C ARG A 208 -2.92 7.25 -11.86
N VAL A 209 -2.55 7.63 -10.66
CA VAL A 209 -3.16 7.21 -9.38
C VAL A 209 -4.03 8.38 -8.88
N GLU A 210 -4.92 8.88 -9.73
CA GLU A 210 -5.77 10.05 -9.45
C GLU A 210 -6.59 9.92 -8.14
N GLU A 211 -6.79 8.70 -7.69
CA GLU A 211 -7.55 8.40 -6.47
C GLU A 211 -6.69 8.25 -5.21
N LEU A 212 -5.37 8.21 -5.32
CA LEU A 212 -4.50 8.34 -4.15
C LEU A 212 -4.36 9.82 -3.82
N ASN A 213 -5.04 10.25 -2.76
CA ASN A 213 -4.95 11.61 -2.26
C ASN A 213 -3.52 11.92 -1.78
N ILE A 214 -2.65 12.31 -2.73
CA ILE A 214 -1.24 12.64 -2.47
C ILE A 214 -1.14 13.73 -1.38
N ARG A 215 -2.06 14.71 -1.40
CA ARG A 215 -2.10 15.77 -0.38
C ARG A 215 -2.34 15.19 1.01
N GLY A 216 -3.27 14.25 1.14
CA GLY A 216 -3.55 13.55 2.41
C GLY A 216 -2.34 12.76 2.90
N ILE A 217 -1.64 12.06 2.00
CA ILE A 217 -0.42 11.31 2.33
C ILE A 217 0.68 12.27 2.82
N VAL A 218 0.92 13.37 2.11
CA VAL A 218 1.93 14.38 2.49
C VAL A 218 1.60 15.02 3.84
N ILE A 219 0.33 15.36 4.09
CA ILE A 219 -0.12 15.90 5.37
C ILE A 219 0.10 14.88 6.50
N MET A 220 -0.23 13.60 6.28
CA MET A 220 0.00 12.54 7.27
C MET A 220 1.50 12.37 7.58
N ILE A 221 2.37 12.42 6.56
CA ILE A 221 3.83 12.39 6.75
C ILE A 221 4.28 13.59 7.60
N ALA A 222 3.84 14.80 7.24
CA ALA A 222 4.21 16.02 7.95
C ALA A 222 3.77 15.99 9.42
N LEU A 223 2.54 15.54 9.69
CA LEU A 223 2.03 15.39 11.06
C LEU A 223 2.78 14.32 11.84
N SER A 224 3.11 13.18 11.22
CA SER A 224 3.87 12.12 11.87
C SER A 224 5.29 12.55 12.21
N LEU A 225 5.95 13.30 11.30
CA LEU A 225 7.27 13.91 11.57
C LEU A 225 7.18 14.93 12.70
N TYR A 226 6.23 15.85 12.64
CA TYR A 226 6.04 16.86 13.68
C TYR A 226 5.87 16.22 15.05
N TYR A 227 5.01 15.20 15.14
CA TYR A 227 4.78 14.48 16.41
C TYR A 227 6.05 13.76 16.89
N GLY A 228 6.79 13.08 15.99
CA GLY A 228 8.03 12.39 16.34
C GLY A 228 9.19 13.32 16.76
N PHE A 229 9.12 14.64 16.41
CA PHE A 229 10.09 15.62 16.87
C PHE A 229 9.70 16.32 18.19
N THR A 230 8.44 16.27 18.58
CA THR A 230 7.89 16.99 19.75
C THR A 230 7.60 16.06 20.94
N SER A 231 7.58 14.76 20.73
CA SER A 231 7.48 13.74 21.78
C SER A 231 8.85 13.23 22.20
#